data_812fd6fd252c23d8073b97e4069c839f
#
_entry.id   812fd6fd252c23d8073b97e4069c839f
#
_cell.length_a   1.000
_cell.length_b   1.000
_cell.length_c   1.000
_cell.angle_alpha   90.00
_cell.angle_beta   90.00
_cell.angle_gamma   90.00
#
_symmetry.space_group_name_H-M   'P 1'
#
loop_
_entity.id
_entity.type
_entity.pdbx_description
1 polymer ?
#
loop_
_entity_poly.entity_id
_entity_poly.type
_entity_poly.pdbx_seq_one_letter_code
_entity_poly.pdbx_strand_id
1 'polypeptide(L)'
;MVVNDSRMIREYLCNVIRSHNGFDLCETARDGEDALRKLDQADPDLILLDLEMPNLDGVTFIDKVMTRDRPIPIIVVSSYGDSGDDKNNNIIFECLDSGAVDFISLPSDSGITDRKKTSQDLIARIQAVSSAYPDALVPLKERKKESPVTCAPLYHSGNRKMIVIGSSTGGPRVVTDIFSKLPANLPASILIVQHMPPSFTSAFARHIGSASRIDVREAKEGDLLEQGSAYVAPGDYHTTVTQSGTIHLDKSPKRQGVRPSVNISMVSASDVFGPNTLGVLLSGMGQDGAFGMKMIKRRGGRTIAQDSTTSVVFGMPKAAYDLGAVDEMVPANRMAEAIVRILGEMESERKREGMQQYVR
;
A
#
# COMPACT_ATOMS: atom_id res chain seq x y z
N MET A 1 13.21 8.30 -17.62
CA MET A 1 12.48 8.58 -18.88
C MET A 1 11.13 9.19 -18.55
N VAL A 2 10.61 10.13 -19.38
CA VAL A 2 9.26 10.73 -19.21
C VAL A 2 8.44 10.41 -20.44
N VAL A 3 7.27 9.77 -20.26
CA VAL A 3 6.34 9.37 -21.31
C VAL A 3 4.98 10.02 -21.04
N ASN A 4 4.57 10.97 -21.89
CA ASN A 4 3.32 11.71 -21.74
C ASN A 4 2.95 12.36 -23.08
N ASP A 5 1.69 12.32 -23.50
CA ASP A 5 1.24 12.87 -24.77
C ASP A 5 1.16 14.41 -24.75
N SER A 6 0.81 14.96 -23.58
CA SER A 6 0.75 16.41 -23.37
C SER A 6 2.15 17.02 -23.31
N ARG A 7 2.46 17.87 -24.27
CA ARG A 7 3.73 18.61 -24.29
C ARG A 7 3.94 19.43 -23.01
N MET A 8 2.89 20.07 -22.50
CA MET A 8 2.97 20.90 -21.32
C MET A 8 3.30 20.10 -20.06
N ILE A 9 2.65 18.96 -19.86
CA ILE A 9 2.91 18.06 -18.72
C ILE A 9 4.31 17.46 -18.86
N ARG A 10 4.69 17.03 -20.04
CA ARG A 10 6.01 16.49 -20.32
C ARG A 10 7.12 17.50 -19.98
N GLU A 11 6.98 18.76 -20.41
CA GLU A 11 7.92 19.84 -20.07
C GLU A 11 7.95 20.13 -18.55
N TYR A 12 6.79 20.13 -17.88
CA TYR A 12 6.72 20.26 -16.42
C TYR A 12 7.50 19.16 -15.70
N LEU A 13 7.26 17.90 -16.03
CA LEU A 13 7.96 16.76 -15.44
C LEU A 13 9.47 16.81 -15.71
N CYS A 14 9.87 17.16 -16.93
CA CYS A 14 11.28 17.35 -17.28
C CYS A 14 11.94 18.45 -16.44
N ASN A 15 11.25 19.56 -16.21
CA ASN A 15 11.77 20.64 -15.37
C ASN A 15 11.90 20.22 -13.90
N VAL A 16 10.94 19.44 -13.38
CA VAL A 16 11.03 18.88 -12.02
C VAL A 16 12.26 17.97 -11.88
N ILE A 17 12.47 17.06 -12.83
CA ILE A 17 13.64 16.16 -12.83
C ILE A 17 14.95 16.96 -12.89
N ARG A 18 15.08 17.90 -13.83
CA ARG A 18 16.27 18.72 -14.01
C ARG A 18 16.58 19.65 -12.84
N SER A 19 15.56 19.99 -12.05
CA SER A 19 15.75 20.84 -10.85
C SER A 19 16.43 20.10 -9.69
N HIS A 20 16.61 18.78 -9.79
CA HIS A 20 17.21 17.96 -8.76
C HIS A 20 18.56 17.37 -9.20
N ASN A 21 19.63 17.70 -8.51
CA ASN A 21 21.01 17.33 -8.88
C ASN A 21 21.32 15.82 -8.86
N GLY A 22 20.41 14.99 -8.37
CA GLY A 22 20.60 13.52 -8.28
C GLY A 22 19.92 12.75 -9.41
N PHE A 23 19.32 13.43 -10.40
CA PHE A 23 18.59 12.80 -11.50
C PHE A 23 19.06 13.30 -12.86
N ASP A 24 19.16 12.36 -13.79
CA ASP A 24 19.37 12.64 -15.19
C ASP A 24 18.14 12.30 -16.02
N LEU A 25 17.72 13.24 -16.85
CA LEU A 25 16.66 12.99 -17.82
C LEU A 25 17.27 12.34 -19.06
N CYS A 26 17.19 11.02 -19.15
CA CYS A 26 17.80 10.28 -20.28
C CYS A 26 17.02 10.46 -21.59
N GLU A 27 15.66 10.47 -21.55
CA GLU A 27 14.86 10.57 -22.77
C GLU A 27 13.41 11.00 -22.45
N THR A 28 12.69 11.45 -23.50
CA THR A 28 11.24 11.73 -23.46
C THR A 28 10.53 11.04 -24.61
N ALA A 29 9.27 10.65 -24.41
CA ALA A 29 8.44 10.07 -25.44
C ALA A 29 7.01 10.67 -25.38
N ARG A 30 6.34 10.70 -26.52
CA ARG A 30 4.99 11.29 -26.65
C ARG A 30 3.87 10.24 -26.53
N ASP A 31 4.19 8.99 -26.65
CA ASP A 31 3.27 7.85 -26.52
C ASP A 31 4.04 6.56 -26.20
N GLY A 32 3.30 5.48 -25.94
CA GLY A 32 3.91 4.19 -25.58
C GLY A 32 4.73 3.56 -26.71
N GLU A 33 4.36 3.76 -27.99
CA GLU A 33 5.14 3.24 -29.12
C GLU A 33 6.47 3.99 -29.29
N ASP A 34 6.44 5.31 -29.15
CA ASP A 34 7.64 6.15 -29.18
C ASP A 34 8.58 5.78 -28.02
N ALA A 35 8.01 5.53 -26.85
CA ALA A 35 8.76 5.09 -25.68
C ALA A 35 9.44 3.74 -25.90
N LEU A 36 8.73 2.72 -26.42
CA LEU A 36 9.30 1.40 -26.67
C LEU A 36 10.46 1.44 -27.69
N ARG A 37 10.36 2.28 -28.75
CA ARG A 37 11.44 2.44 -29.73
C ARG A 37 12.72 3.03 -29.14
N LYS A 38 12.58 3.89 -28.13
CA LYS A 38 13.69 4.60 -27.50
C LYS A 38 14.27 3.85 -26.29
N LEU A 39 13.52 2.90 -25.73
CA LEU A 39 13.79 2.30 -24.43
C LEU A 39 15.17 1.63 -24.36
N ASP A 40 15.56 0.87 -25.39
CA ASP A 40 16.85 0.15 -25.40
C ASP A 40 18.05 1.08 -25.49
N GLN A 41 17.89 2.19 -26.21
CA GLN A 41 18.97 3.19 -26.32
C GLN A 41 19.07 4.10 -25.11
N ALA A 42 17.91 4.43 -24.49
CA ALA A 42 17.83 5.31 -23.33
C ALA A 42 18.22 4.62 -22.03
N ASP A 43 18.03 3.30 -21.93
CA ASP A 43 18.27 2.45 -20.75
C ASP A 43 17.89 3.12 -19.42
N PRO A 44 16.62 3.53 -19.22
CA PRO A 44 16.22 4.29 -18.05
C PRO A 44 16.17 3.43 -16.80
N ASP A 45 16.56 3.99 -15.66
CA ASP A 45 16.37 3.37 -14.34
C ASP A 45 14.94 3.50 -13.81
N LEU A 46 14.15 4.44 -14.35
CA LEU A 46 12.75 4.67 -13.97
C LEU A 46 11.99 5.37 -15.10
N ILE A 47 10.72 5.03 -15.23
CA ILE A 47 9.79 5.65 -16.18
C ILE A 47 8.69 6.38 -15.43
N LEU A 48 8.46 7.66 -15.77
CA LEU A 48 7.23 8.39 -15.44
C LEU A 48 6.29 8.24 -16.63
N LEU A 49 5.13 7.62 -16.41
CA LEU A 49 4.22 7.19 -17.46
C LEU A 49 2.85 7.82 -17.31
N ASP A 50 2.35 8.46 -18.36
CA ASP A 50 0.94 8.81 -18.51
C ASP A 50 0.11 7.57 -18.89
N LEU A 51 -1.15 7.56 -18.50
CA LEU A 51 -2.09 6.47 -18.82
C LEU A 51 -2.82 6.70 -20.13
N GLU A 52 -3.24 7.92 -20.39
CA GLU A 52 -4.02 8.25 -21.58
C GLU A 52 -3.12 8.78 -22.69
N MET A 53 -2.73 7.87 -23.53
CA MET A 53 -1.89 8.20 -24.69
C MET A 53 -2.47 7.58 -25.97
N PRO A 54 -2.27 8.24 -27.11
CA PRO A 54 -2.61 7.65 -28.40
C PRO A 54 -1.70 6.45 -28.73
N ASN A 55 -2.12 5.63 -29.68
CA ASN A 55 -1.40 4.49 -30.27
C ASN A 55 -1.23 3.30 -29.30
N LEU A 56 -0.54 3.45 -28.18
CA LEU A 56 -0.36 2.41 -27.18
C LEU A 56 -0.69 2.98 -25.80
N ASP A 57 -1.74 2.43 -25.17
CA ASP A 57 -2.18 2.83 -23.83
C ASP A 57 -1.18 2.43 -22.74
N GLY A 58 -1.31 3.09 -21.56
CA GLY A 58 -0.38 2.91 -20.46
C GLY A 58 -0.34 1.48 -19.90
N VAL A 59 -1.48 0.78 -19.81
CA VAL A 59 -1.53 -0.60 -19.27
C VAL A 59 -0.76 -1.55 -20.17
N THR A 60 -1.02 -1.49 -21.49
CA THR A 60 -0.32 -2.30 -22.48
C THR A 60 1.18 -1.99 -22.52
N PHE A 61 1.56 -0.73 -22.34
CA PHE A 61 2.98 -0.34 -22.23
C PHE A 61 3.63 -0.96 -20.99
N ILE A 62 2.98 -0.90 -19.83
CA ILE A 62 3.48 -1.50 -18.58
C ILE A 62 3.69 -3.00 -18.75
N ASP A 63 2.71 -3.73 -19.28
CA ASP A 63 2.82 -5.18 -19.52
C ASP A 63 4.06 -5.51 -20.40
N LYS A 64 4.32 -4.71 -21.45
CA LYS A 64 5.50 -4.90 -22.32
C LYS A 64 6.83 -4.60 -21.61
N VAL A 65 6.88 -3.63 -20.74
CA VAL A 65 8.09 -3.26 -19.98
C VAL A 65 8.36 -4.30 -18.89
N MET A 66 7.32 -4.79 -18.22
CA MET A 66 7.44 -5.77 -17.14
C MET A 66 7.83 -7.17 -17.59
N THR A 67 7.56 -7.53 -18.86
CA THR A 67 7.96 -8.82 -19.44
C THR A 67 9.40 -8.85 -19.99
N ARG A 68 10.17 -7.77 -19.82
CA ARG A 68 11.57 -7.72 -20.23
C ARG A 68 12.45 -8.49 -19.23
N ASP A 69 13.62 -8.93 -19.67
CA ASP A 69 14.63 -9.59 -18.82
C ASP A 69 15.03 -8.71 -17.62
N ARG A 70 15.02 -7.39 -17.81
CA ARG A 70 15.22 -6.39 -16.77
C ARG A 70 13.98 -5.47 -16.72
N PRO A 71 13.01 -5.73 -15.85
CA PRO A 71 11.88 -4.84 -15.63
C PRO A 71 12.34 -3.47 -15.12
N ILE A 72 11.71 -2.42 -15.64
CA ILE A 72 12.04 -1.03 -15.25
C ILE A 72 10.91 -0.52 -14.37
N PRO A 73 11.20 0.05 -13.18
CA PRO A 73 10.17 0.60 -12.31
C PRO A 73 9.41 1.74 -13.01
N ILE A 74 8.07 1.69 -12.92
CA ILE A 74 7.17 2.67 -13.54
C ILE A 74 6.36 3.35 -12.45
N ILE A 75 6.41 4.69 -12.40
CA ILE A 75 5.47 5.50 -11.64
C ILE A 75 4.46 6.10 -12.62
N VAL A 76 3.20 5.80 -12.39
CA VAL A 76 2.10 6.37 -13.17
C VAL A 76 1.89 7.83 -12.79
N VAL A 77 1.77 8.70 -13.78
CA VAL A 77 1.50 10.12 -13.59
C VAL A 77 0.14 10.42 -14.20
N SER A 78 -0.87 10.64 -13.37
CA SER A 78 -2.23 10.91 -13.82
C SER A 78 -2.60 12.37 -13.63
N SER A 79 -3.23 12.98 -14.64
CA SER A 79 -3.82 14.32 -14.56
C SER A 79 -5.21 14.33 -13.89
N TYR A 80 -5.74 13.15 -13.52
CA TYR A 80 -7.04 13.01 -12.87
C TYR A 80 -6.94 13.28 -11.37
N GLY A 81 -6.91 14.57 -10.98
CA GLY A 81 -6.68 14.95 -9.58
C GLY A 81 -7.91 14.85 -8.68
N ASP A 82 -9.06 15.34 -9.09
CA ASP A 82 -10.19 15.58 -8.17
C ASP A 82 -11.58 15.23 -8.73
N SER A 83 -11.67 14.67 -9.93
CA SER A 83 -12.96 14.45 -10.60
C SER A 83 -13.78 13.30 -10.01
N GLY A 84 -13.22 12.46 -9.14
CA GLY A 84 -13.94 11.33 -8.52
C GLY A 84 -14.47 10.32 -9.55
N ASP A 85 -13.95 10.30 -10.78
CA ASP A 85 -14.41 9.42 -11.84
C ASP A 85 -13.90 7.99 -11.57
N ASP A 86 -14.84 7.12 -11.19
CA ASP A 86 -14.60 5.73 -10.85
C ASP A 86 -13.90 4.93 -11.95
N LYS A 87 -14.11 5.27 -13.23
CA LYS A 87 -13.47 4.58 -14.36
C LYS A 87 -11.97 4.82 -14.39
N ASN A 88 -11.56 6.04 -14.19
CA ASN A 88 -10.14 6.42 -14.25
C ASN A 88 -9.36 5.88 -13.05
N ASN A 89 -9.99 5.84 -11.88
CA ASN A 89 -9.39 5.25 -10.69
C ASN A 89 -9.15 3.75 -10.87
N ASN A 90 -10.04 3.01 -11.53
CA ASN A 90 -9.86 1.57 -11.79
C ASN A 90 -8.66 1.29 -12.70
N ILE A 91 -8.43 2.11 -13.73
CA ILE A 91 -7.29 1.95 -14.65
C ILE A 91 -5.96 2.07 -13.87
N ILE A 92 -5.86 2.97 -12.88
CA ILE A 92 -4.66 3.11 -12.06
C ILE A 92 -4.37 1.81 -11.29
N PHE A 93 -5.39 1.17 -10.72
CA PHE A 93 -5.18 -0.10 -10.01
C PHE A 93 -4.85 -1.25 -10.97
N GLU A 94 -5.40 -1.26 -12.19
CA GLU A 94 -4.99 -2.20 -13.25
C GLU A 94 -3.50 -2.01 -13.60
N CYS A 95 -3.02 -0.77 -13.69
CA CYS A 95 -1.61 -0.46 -13.90
C CYS A 95 -0.72 -0.98 -12.77
N LEU A 96 -1.16 -0.82 -11.50
CA LEU A 96 -0.44 -1.35 -10.35
C LEU A 96 -0.39 -2.88 -10.38
N ASP A 97 -1.47 -3.56 -10.74
CA ASP A 97 -1.51 -5.03 -10.90
C ASP A 97 -0.62 -5.50 -12.06
N SER A 98 -0.52 -4.73 -13.13
CA SER A 98 0.38 -4.99 -14.27
C SER A 98 1.85 -4.73 -13.95
N GLY A 99 2.17 -4.09 -12.81
CA GLY A 99 3.55 -3.95 -12.33
C GLY A 99 4.02 -2.52 -12.11
N ALA A 100 3.19 -1.50 -12.34
CA ALA A 100 3.53 -0.15 -11.90
C ALA A 100 3.75 -0.15 -10.38
N VAL A 101 4.75 0.58 -9.92
CA VAL A 101 5.18 0.57 -8.52
C VAL A 101 4.43 1.58 -7.66
N ASP A 102 4.00 2.68 -8.28
CA ASP A 102 3.27 3.76 -7.60
C ASP A 102 2.53 4.62 -8.63
N PHE A 103 1.70 5.53 -8.13
CA PHE A 103 1.07 6.56 -8.94
C PHE A 103 1.11 7.92 -8.25
N ILE A 104 1.08 8.97 -9.05
CA ILE A 104 1.01 10.35 -8.57
C ILE A 104 -0.07 11.10 -9.36
N SER A 105 -0.90 11.85 -8.64
CA SER A 105 -1.91 12.71 -9.23
C SER A 105 -1.34 14.10 -9.42
N LEU A 106 -1.39 14.62 -10.66
CA LEU A 106 -1.04 16.00 -10.95
C LEU A 106 -2.26 16.88 -10.70
N PRO A 107 -2.09 18.04 -10.07
CA PRO A 107 -3.18 18.97 -9.87
C PRO A 107 -3.60 19.59 -11.21
N SER A 108 -4.90 19.55 -11.52
CA SER A 108 -5.46 20.03 -12.78
C SER A 108 -5.41 21.55 -12.96
N ASP A 109 -5.56 22.34 -11.87
CA ASP A 109 -5.66 23.81 -11.91
C ASP A 109 -5.09 24.51 -10.65
N SER A 110 -4.17 23.90 -9.96
CA SER A 110 -3.71 24.35 -8.66
C SER A 110 -2.66 25.46 -8.75
N GLY A 111 -2.74 26.36 -7.79
CA GLY A 111 -1.79 27.45 -7.63
C GLY A 111 -0.34 26.99 -7.44
N ILE A 112 0.61 27.93 -7.47
CA ILE A 112 2.06 27.70 -7.37
C ILE A 112 2.44 26.83 -6.16
N THR A 113 1.72 26.92 -5.05
CA THR A 113 1.99 26.17 -3.81
C THR A 113 1.75 24.69 -3.97
N ASP A 114 0.66 24.28 -4.65
CA ASP A 114 0.33 22.87 -4.85
C ASP A 114 1.28 22.21 -5.85
N ARG A 115 1.68 22.93 -6.90
CA ARG A 115 2.71 22.46 -7.84
C ARG A 115 4.05 22.21 -7.16
N LYS A 116 4.48 23.09 -6.25
CA LYS A 116 5.72 22.88 -5.49
C LYS A 116 5.66 21.65 -4.61
N LYS A 117 4.53 21.42 -3.93
CA LYS A 117 4.32 20.25 -3.10
C LYS A 117 4.30 18.96 -3.93
N THR A 118 3.60 18.96 -5.06
CA THR A 118 3.57 17.82 -5.99
C THR A 118 4.95 17.51 -6.55
N SER A 119 5.75 18.52 -6.89
CA SER A 119 7.14 18.35 -7.36
C SER A 119 8.00 17.71 -6.27
N GLN A 120 7.87 18.12 -5.01
CA GLN A 120 8.62 17.54 -3.90
C GLN A 120 8.21 16.08 -3.63
N ASP A 121 6.91 15.77 -3.70
CA ASP A 121 6.41 14.39 -3.55
C ASP A 121 6.90 13.50 -4.69
N LEU A 122 6.86 13.99 -5.94
CA LEU A 122 7.38 13.27 -7.10
C LEU A 122 8.88 12.95 -6.95
N ILE A 123 9.70 13.93 -6.59
CA ILE A 123 11.14 13.74 -6.36
C ILE A 123 11.38 12.69 -5.27
N ALA A 124 10.67 12.78 -4.15
CA ALA A 124 10.81 11.83 -3.05
C ALA A 124 10.45 10.40 -3.47
N ARG A 125 9.38 10.21 -4.27
CA ARG A 125 8.97 8.90 -4.80
C ARG A 125 9.97 8.36 -5.80
N ILE A 126 10.49 9.17 -6.71
CA ILE A 126 11.55 8.75 -7.65
C ILE A 126 12.78 8.27 -6.88
N GLN A 127 13.25 9.01 -5.87
CA GLN A 127 14.37 8.61 -5.03
C GLN A 127 14.12 7.29 -4.29
N ALA A 128 12.93 7.14 -3.73
CA ALA A 128 12.57 5.94 -2.99
C ALA A 128 12.51 4.69 -3.89
N VAL A 129 11.96 4.84 -5.09
CA VAL A 129 11.77 3.74 -6.05
C VAL A 129 13.06 3.38 -6.79
N SER A 130 13.98 4.33 -7.00
CA SER A 130 15.25 4.08 -7.70
C SER A 130 16.15 3.04 -7.00
N SER A 131 15.90 2.75 -5.73
CA SER A 131 16.61 1.73 -4.95
C SER A 131 15.84 0.40 -4.81
N ALA A 132 14.72 0.22 -5.54
CA ALA A 132 13.92 -1.01 -5.48
C ALA A 132 14.69 -2.22 -6.03
N TYR A 133 14.56 -3.37 -5.35
CA TYR A 133 15.10 -4.64 -5.86
C TYR A 133 14.29 -5.16 -7.04
N PRO A 134 14.91 -5.83 -8.04
CA PRO A 134 14.20 -6.40 -9.19
C PRO A 134 13.04 -7.33 -8.80
N ASP A 135 13.21 -8.15 -7.76
CA ASP A 135 12.18 -9.08 -7.27
C ASP A 135 10.92 -8.38 -6.76
N ALA A 136 11.05 -7.12 -6.35
CA ALA A 136 9.91 -6.30 -5.93
C ALA A 136 9.05 -5.82 -7.10
N LEU A 137 9.54 -5.91 -8.35
CA LEU A 137 8.88 -5.42 -9.56
C LEU A 137 8.02 -6.48 -10.29
N VAL A 138 8.13 -7.77 -9.90
CA VAL A 138 7.41 -8.86 -10.60
C VAL A 138 5.90 -8.65 -10.57
N PRO A 139 5.19 -8.64 -11.73
CA PRO A 139 3.74 -8.44 -11.81
C PRO A 139 2.93 -9.49 -11.05
N LEU A 140 1.79 -9.10 -10.47
CA LEU A 140 0.88 -10.03 -9.81
C LEU A 140 0.29 -11.05 -10.79
N LYS A 141 0.04 -10.63 -12.03
CA LYS A 141 -0.51 -11.50 -13.10
C LYS A 141 0.38 -12.70 -13.42
N GLU A 142 1.69 -12.56 -13.26
CA GLU A 142 2.67 -13.63 -13.53
C GLU A 142 2.89 -14.56 -12.35
N ARG A 143 2.45 -14.17 -11.16
CA ARG A 143 2.48 -15.05 -9.99
C ARG A 143 1.45 -16.15 -10.22
N LYS A 144 1.89 -17.41 -10.22
CA LYS A 144 0.98 -18.57 -10.28
C LYS A 144 -0.15 -18.32 -9.28
N LYS A 145 -1.41 -18.50 -9.70
CA LYS A 145 -2.57 -18.45 -8.79
C LYS A 145 -2.32 -19.47 -7.68
N GLU A 146 -1.73 -19.01 -6.59
CA GLU A 146 -1.55 -19.82 -5.40
C GLU A 146 -2.94 -20.12 -4.83
N SER A 147 -3.12 -21.34 -4.38
CA SER A 147 -4.36 -21.73 -3.72
C SER A 147 -4.54 -20.86 -2.46
N PRO A 148 -5.78 -20.48 -2.13
CA PRO A 148 -6.04 -19.74 -0.92
C PRO A 148 -5.44 -20.42 0.30
N VAL A 149 -4.93 -19.64 1.23
CA VAL A 149 -4.42 -20.18 2.49
C VAL A 149 -5.55 -20.90 3.20
N THR A 150 -5.38 -22.20 3.43
CA THR A 150 -6.36 -22.98 4.18
C THR A 150 -6.22 -22.63 5.67
N CYS A 151 -7.26 -22.03 6.20
CA CYS A 151 -7.41 -21.85 7.65
C CYS A 151 -8.06 -23.10 8.22
N ALA A 152 -7.44 -23.75 9.22
CA ALA A 152 -8.16 -24.67 10.06
C ALA A 152 -9.39 -23.94 10.65
N PRO A 153 -10.53 -24.61 10.93
CA PRO A 153 -11.70 -23.93 11.50
C PRO A 153 -11.24 -23.18 12.76
N LEU A 154 -11.05 -21.86 12.62
CA LEU A 154 -10.76 -21.00 13.74
C LEU A 154 -12.07 -20.79 14.46
N TYR A 155 -12.24 -21.45 15.59
CA TYR A 155 -13.40 -21.29 16.46
C TYR A 155 -13.49 -19.81 16.87
N HIS A 156 -14.67 -19.22 16.69
CA HIS A 156 -14.97 -17.89 17.21
C HIS A 156 -14.97 -17.92 18.74
N SER A 157 -13.79 -17.82 19.36
CA SER A 157 -13.71 -17.45 20.77
C SER A 157 -14.22 -16.01 20.90
N GLY A 158 -15.02 -15.69 21.89
CA GLY A 158 -15.71 -14.41 22.03
C GLY A 158 -14.85 -13.14 22.10
N ASN A 159 -13.57 -13.24 21.76
CA ASN A 159 -12.59 -12.15 21.74
C ASN A 159 -12.25 -11.73 20.32
N ARG A 160 -12.66 -10.51 20.01
CA ARG A 160 -12.38 -9.86 18.72
C ARG A 160 -10.88 -9.64 18.55
N LYS A 161 -10.33 -10.08 17.41
CA LYS A 161 -8.95 -9.76 16.99
C LYS A 161 -8.98 -8.62 15.98
N MET A 162 -7.93 -7.82 15.99
CA MET A 162 -7.77 -6.67 15.11
C MET A 162 -6.45 -6.74 14.36
N ILE A 163 -6.51 -6.63 13.04
CA ILE A 163 -5.32 -6.47 12.18
C ILE A 163 -5.28 -5.03 11.70
N VAL A 164 -4.13 -4.38 11.83
CA VAL A 164 -3.90 -3.06 11.22
C VAL A 164 -2.78 -3.21 10.20
N ILE A 165 -3.10 -2.98 8.92
CA ILE A 165 -2.16 -3.02 7.81
C ILE A 165 -1.79 -1.60 7.43
N GLY A 166 -0.52 -1.24 7.56
CA GLY A 166 0.01 0.06 7.13
C GLY A 166 0.82 -0.08 5.85
N SER A 167 0.62 0.82 4.88
CA SER A 167 1.34 0.80 3.60
C SER A 167 1.40 2.16 2.92
N SER A 168 2.33 2.31 1.97
CA SER A 168 2.51 3.52 1.16
C SER A 168 2.96 3.14 -0.26
N THR A 169 4.01 3.71 -0.81
CA THR A 169 4.59 3.40 -2.13
C THR A 169 4.88 1.90 -2.28
N GLY A 170 4.39 1.28 -3.34
CA GLY A 170 4.46 -0.17 -3.57
C GLY A 170 3.46 -0.99 -2.74
N GLY A 171 2.76 -0.36 -1.80
CA GLY A 171 1.82 -1.01 -0.88
C GLY A 171 0.54 -1.53 -1.53
N PRO A 172 -0.17 -0.77 -2.37
CA PRO A 172 -1.47 -1.17 -2.89
C PRO A 172 -1.47 -2.54 -3.53
N ARG A 173 -0.46 -2.83 -4.34
CA ARG A 173 -0.26 -4.12 -5.00
C ARG A 173 -0.06 -5.26 -3.99
N VAL A 174 0.74 -5.05 -2.95
CA VAL A 174 0.98 -6.07 -1.91
C VAL A 174 -0.29 -6.33 -1.10
N VAL A 175 -1.06 -5.28 -0.79
CA VAL A 175 -2.35 -5.41 -0.11
C VAL A 175 -3.32 -6.24 -0.97
N THR A 176 -3.44 -5.96 -2.27
CA THR A 176 -4.30 -6.73 -3.19
C THR A 176 -3.86 -8.21 -3.23
N ASP A 177 -2.55 -8.50 -3.31
CA ASP A 177 -2.02 -9.87 -3.28
C ASP A 177 -2.37 -10.59 -1.98
N ILE A 178 -2.22 -9.95 -0.82
CA ILE A 178 -2.60 -10.49 0.49
C ILE A 178 -4.09 -10.86 0.49
N PHE A 179 -4.96 -9.93 0.09
CA PHE A 179 -6.40 -10.12 0.15
C PHE A 179 -6.91 -11.18 -0.83
N SER A 180 -6.26 -11.37 -1.96
CA SER A 180 -6.58 -12.46 -2.91
C SER A 180 -6.38 -13.86 -2.31
N LYS A 181 -5.54 -13.98 -1.27
CA LYS A 181 -5.14 -15.24 -0.63
C LYS A 181 -5.79 -15.46 0.75
N LEU A 182 -6.28 -14.41 1.40
CA LEU A 182 -6.90 -14.53 2.72
C LEU A 182 -8.22 -15.32 2.64
N PRO A 183 -8.50 -16.19 3.65
CA PRO A 183 -9.75 -16.94 3.71
C PRO A 183 -10.94 -16.06 4.11
N ALA A 184 -12.14 -16.37 3.60
CA ALA A 184 -13.37 -15.63 3.90
C ALA A 184 -13.74 -15.61 5.40
N ASN A 185 -13.38 -16.67 6.12
CA ASN A 185 -13.71 -16.87 7.54
C ASN A 185 -12.61 -16.42 8.50
N LEU A 186 -11.90 -15.35 8.15
CA LEU A 186 -10.83 -14.82 9.00
C LEU A 186 -11.41 -14.32 10.35
N PRO A 187 -10.91 -14.78 11.51
CA PRO A 187 -11.47 -14.43 12.81
C PRO A 187 -10.92 -13.11 13.35
N ALA A 188 -10.85 -12.10 12.50
CA ALA A 188 -10.36 -10.77 12.80
C ALA A 188 -11.07 -9.72 11.95
N SER A 189 -11.14 -8.50 12.47
CA SER A 189 -11.44 -7.30 11.68
C SER A 189 -10.13 -6.72 11.15
N ILE A 190 -10.15 -6.13 9.96
CA ILE A 190 -8.95 -5.57 9.34
C ILE A 190 -9.15 -4.07 9.10
N LEU A 191 -8.18 -3.24 9.50
CA LEU A 191 -8.07 -1.84 9.10
C LEU A 191 -6.86 -1.67 8.20
N ILE A 192 -7.09 -1.21 6.98
CA ILE A 192 -6.06 -0.93 5.98
C ILE A 192 -5.81 0.57 5.98
N VAL A 193 -4.58 0.98 6.26
CA VAL A 193 -4.14 2.38 6.27
C VAL A 193 -3.11 2.56 5.17
N GLN A 194 -3.59 2.94 3.99
CA GLN A 194 -2.77 3.23 2.82
C GLN A 194 -2.60 4.74 2.67
N HIS A 195 -1.37 5.23 2.54
CA HIS A 195 -1.13 6.62 2.19
C HIS A 195 -1.57 6.87 0.75
N MET A 196 -2.73 7.49 0.60
CA MET A 196 -3.40 7.69 -0.68
C MET A 196 -4.27 8.94 -0.65
N PRO A 197 -4.43 9.68 -1.76
CA PRO A 197 -5.37 10.79 -1.83
C PRO A 197 -6.83 10.33 -1.61
N PRO A 198 -7.71 11.20 -1.07
CA PRO A 198 -9.09 10.83 -0.74
C PRO A 198 -9.92 10.38 -1.96
N SER A 199 -9.60 10.88 -3.16
CA SER A 199 -10.27 10.49 -4.41
C SER A 199 -10.04 9.03 -4.80
N PHE A 200 -9.07 8.33 -4.21
CA PHE A 200 -8.68 6.96 -4.57
C PHE A 200 -9.06 5.90 -3.53
N THR A 201 -9.30 6.27 -2.29
CA THR A 201 -9.47 5.29 -1.20
C THR A 201 -10.73 4.43 -1.35
N SER A 202 -11.83 5.00 -1.85
CA SER A 202 -13.05 4.24 -2.15
C SER A 202 -12.84 3.26 -3.32
N ALA A 203 -12.18 3.71 -4.39
CA ALA A 203 -11.85 2.85 -5.54
C ALA A 203 -10.87 1.74 -5.14
N PHE A 204 -9.90 2.02 -4.27
CA PHE A 204 -8.99 1.03 -3.73
C PHE A 204 -9.72 -0.04 -2.91
N ALA A 205 -10.68 0.35 -2.07
CA ALA A 205 -11.50 -0.61 -1.34
C ALA A 205 -12.27 -1.54 -2.27
N ARG A 206 -12.90 -1.01 -3.33
CA ARG A 206 -13.60 -1.81 -4.35
C ARG A 206 -12.63 -2.73 -5.11
N HIS A 207 -11.46 -2.23 -5.46
CA HIS A 207 -10.43 -3.00 -6.17
C HIS A 207 -9.97 -4.21 -5.35
N ILE A 208 -9.61 -4.01 -4.07
CA ILE A 208 -9.27 -5.10 -3.16
C ILE A 208 -10.45 -6.07 -3.02
N GLY A 209 -11.68 -5.55 -2.83
CA GLY A 209 -12.89 -6.35 -2.68
C GLY A 209 -13.16 -7.26 -3.87
N SER A 210 -12.87 -6.81 -5.10
CA SER A 210 -13.05 -7.61 -6.32
C SER A 210 -12.10 -8.82 -6.39
N ALA A 211 -10.94 -8.73 -5.77
CA ALA A 211 -9.93 -9.79 -5.71
C ALA A 211 -10.06 -10.66 -4.45
N SER A 212 -10.85 -10.23 -3.47
CA SER A 212 -10.93 -10.81 -2.12
C SER A 212 -12.16 -11.69 -1.92
N ARG A 213 -12.07 -12.56 -0.92
CA ARG A 213 -13.22 -13.30 -0.34
C ARG A 213 -13.76 -12.65 0.94
N ILE A 214 -13.06 -11.64 1.44
CA ILE A 214 -13.43 -10.83 2.60
C ILE A 214 -14.20 -9.62 2.08
N ASP A 215 -15.24 -9.19 2.79
CA ASP A 215 -15.94 -7.94 2.49
C ASP A 215 -14.99 -6.76 2.76
N VAL A 216 -14.74 -5.92 1.75
CA VAL A 216 -13.84 -4.78 1.84
C VAL A 216 -14.59 -3.52 1.46
N ARG A 217 -14.56 -2.53 2.34
CA ARG A 217 -15.19 -1.23 2.10
C ARG A 217 -14.34 -0.07 2.63
N GLU A 218 -14.54 1.11 2.09
CA GLU A 218 -14.00 2.32 2.70
C GLU A 218 -14.69 2.57 4.04
N ALA A 219 -13.89 2.90 5.07
CA ALA A 219 -14.37 3.13 6.42
C ALA A 219 -15.20 4.42 6.52
N LYS A 220 -16.29 4.35 7.29
CA LYS A 220 -17.15 5.50 7.62
C LYS A 220 -17.16 5.73 9.12
N GLU A 221 -17.47 6.97 9.50
CA GLU A 221 -17.70 7.32 10.91
C GLU A 221 -18.75 6.42 11.53
N GLY A 222 -18.42 5.82 12.68
CA GLY A 222 -19.34 4.94 13.42
C GLY A 222 -19.43 3.49 12.92
N ASP A 223 -18.71 3.11 11.85
CA ASP A 223 -18.70 1.72 11.38
C ASP A 223 -18.28 0.76 12.49
N LEU A 224 -19.10 -0.25 12.76
CA LEU A 224 -18.75 -1.31 13.71
C LEU A 224 -17.74 -2.26 13.05
N LEU A 225 -16.63 -2.53 13.75
CA LEU A 225 -15.64 -3.48 13.30
C LEU A 225 -16.15 -4.92 13.41
N GLU A 226 -16.41 -5.57 12.28
CA GLU A 226 -16.92 -6.93 12.17
C GLU A 226 -15.81 -7.91 11.81
N GLN A 227 -15.83 -9.11 12.39
CA GLN A 227 -14.90 -10.17 12.00
C GLN A 227 -15.18 -10.64 10.57
N GLY A 228 -14.12 -10.91 9.81
CA GLY A 228 -14.25 -11.27 8.39
C GLY A 228 -14.53 -10.08 7.48
N SER A 229 -14.39 -8.86 7.99
CA SER A 229 -14.54 -7.62 7.20
C SER A 229 -13.28 -6.77 7.28
N ALA A 230 -13.05 -5.99 6.22
CA ALA A 230 -11.93 -5.07 6.10
C ALA A 230 -12.40 -3.65 5.76
N TYR A 231 -11.71 -2.68 6.34
CA TYR A 231 -12.04 -1.27 6.25
C TYR A 231 -10.82 -0.51 5.75
N VAL A 232 -10.94 0.20 4.64
CA VAL A 232 -9.89 1.08 4.11
C VAL A 232 -10.05 2.46 4.74
N ALA A 233 -9.03 2.95 5.42
CA ALA A 233 -9.02 4.29 5.99
C ALA A 233 -9.18 5.35 4.88
N PRO A 234 -10.18 6.25 4.96
CA PRO A 234 -10.37 7.28 3.94
C PRO A 234 -9.22 8.28 3.94
N GLY A 235 -8.83 8.71 2.75
CA GLY A 235 -7.84 9.76 2.59
C GLY A 235 -8.29 11.05 3.25
N ASP A 236 -7.32 11.83 3.74
CA ASP A 236 -7.54 13.10 4.44
C ASP A 236 -8.29 13.02 5.79
N TYR A 237 -8.38 11.80 6.38
CA TYR A 237 -8.83 11.58 7.75
C TYR A 237 -7.85 10.66 8.48
N HIS A 238 -7.58 10.93 9.75
CA HIS A 238 -7.03 9.93 10.66
C HIS A 238 -8.15 8.98 11.07
N THR A 239 -7.89 7.69 10.97
CA THR A 239 -8.86 6.65 11.33
C THR A 239 -8.43 5.98 12.62
N THR A 240 -9.26 6.03 13.63
CA THR A 240 -9.04 5.43 14.95
C THR A 240 -10.13 4.44 15.30
N VAL A 241 -9.86 3.61 16.29
CA VAL A 241 -10.81 2.66 16.86
C VAL A 241 -11.21 3.10 18.25
N THR A 242 -12.52 3.16 18.51
CA THR A 242 -13.08 3.53 19.82
C THR A 242 -13.16 2.33 20.75
N GLN A 243 -13.35 2.56 22.05
CA GLN A 243 -13.54 1.50 23.05
C GLN A 243 -14.78 0.63 22.78
N SER A 244 -15.78 1.14 22.08
CA SER A 244 -16.95 0.36 21.63
C SER A 244 -16.65 -0.55 20.43
N GLY A 245 -15.46 -0.48 19.83
CA GLY A 245 -15.09 -1.24 18.65
C GLY A 245 -15.67 -0.66 17.36
N THR A 246 -15.87 0.67 17.33
CA THR A 246 -16.31 1.39 16.13
C THR A 246 -15.17 2.25 15.57
N ILE A 247 -15.29 2.60 14.29
CA ILE A 247 -14.39 3.53 13.62
C ILE A 247 -14.74 4.96 13.98
N HIS A 248 -13.71 5.78 14.24
CA HIS A 248 -13.81 7.22 14.37
C HIS A 248 -12.85 7.91 13.40
N LEU A 249 -13.36 8.91 12.67
CA LEU A 249 -12.65 9.68 11.66
C LEU A 249 -12.32 11.09 12.18
N ASP A 250 -11.05 11.48 12.14
CA ASP A 250 -10.58 12.76 12.67
C ASP A 250 -9.78 13.55 11.63
N LYS A 251 -10.02 14.86 11.55
CA LYS A 251 -9.30 15.83 10.70
C LYS A 251 -8.20 16.59 11.44
N SER A 252 -7.70 16.09 12.55
CA SER A 252 -6.55 16.68 13.22
C SER A 252 -5.33 16.82 12.30
N PRO A 253 -4.35 17.65 12.64
CA PRO A 253 -3.22 17.94 11.75
C PRO A 253 -2.47 16.69 11.30
N LYS A 254 -2.00 16.69 10.05
CA LYS A 254 -1.19 15.62 9.47
C LYS A 254 -0.03 15.25 10.40
N ARG A 255 0.22 13.97 10.56
CA ARG A 255 1.37 13.44 11.31
C ARG A 255 2.46 13.03 10.32
N GLN A 256 3.68 13.54 10.51
CA GLN A 256 4.79 13.29 9.57
C GLN A 256 4.42 13.60 8.09
N GLY A 257 3.54 14.59 7.89
CA GLY A 257 3.08 15.01 6.57
C GLY A 257 1.93 14.20 5.96
N VAL A 258 1.49 13.11 6.61
CA VAL A 258 0.45 12.18 6.09
C VAL A 258 -0.85 12.21 6.90
N ARG A 259 -1.95 11.93 6.24
CA ARG A 259 -3.29 11.69 6.78
C ARG A 259 -4.09 10.87 5.75
N PRO A 260 -4.42 9.59 6.07
CA PRO A 260 -4.32 8.91 7.36
C PRO A 260 -2.87 8.69 7.83
N SER A 261 -2.68 8.46 9.15
CA SER A 261 -1.41 8.02 9.72
C SER A 261 -1.54 6.61 10.27
N VAL A 262 -0.65 5.73 9.84
CA VAL A 262 -0.55 4.34 10.30
C VAL A 262 -0.28 4.28 11.81
N ASN A 263 0.59 5.16 12.31
CA ASN A 263 0.89 5.25 13.75
C ASN A 263 -0.36 5.50 14.58
N ILE A 264 -1.21 6.45 14.18
CA ILE A 264 -2.43 6.79 14.91
C ILE A 264 -3.37 5.59 14.95
N SER A 265 -3.61 4.94 13.82
CA SER A 265 -4.51 3.78 13.74
C SER A 265 -3.98 2.59 14.54
N MET A 266 -2.69 2.27 14.45
CA MET A 266 -2.07 1.17 15.20
C MET A 266 -2.10 1.41 16.70
N VAL A 267 -1.81 2.64 17.14
CA VAL A 267 -1.89 3.00 18.57
C VAL A 267 -3.32 2.83 19.09
N SER A 268 -4.32 3.42 18.43
CA SER A 268 -5.72 3.32 18.85
C SER A 268 -6.22 1.87 18.88
N ALA A 269 -5.91 1.08 17.85
CA ALA A 269 -6.26 -0.34 17.81
C ALA A 269 -5.62 -1.12 18.96
N SER A 270 -4.34 -0.87 19.26
CA SER A 270 -3.65 -1.53 20.36
C SER A 270 -4.14 -1.09 21.74
N ASP A 271 -4.68 0.13 21.87
CA ASP A 271 -5.32 0.59 23.12
C ASP A 271 -6.62 -0.18 23.41
N VAL A 272 -7.36 -0.56 22.36
CA VAL A 272 -8.66 -1.23 22.48
C VAL A 272 -8.51 -2.74 22.54
N PHE A 273 -7.70 -3.33 21.67
CA PHE A 273 -7.60 -4.78 21.48
C PHE A 273 -6.41 -5.39 22.24
N GLY A 274 -5.44 -4.59 22.69
CA GLY A 274 -4.28 -5.04 23.47
C GLY A 274 -3.53 -6.20 22.78
N PRO A 275 -3.39 -7.36 23.47
CA PRO A 275 -2.71 -8.53 22.93
C PRO A 275 -3.41 -9.20 21.74
N ASN A 276 -4.67 -8.80 21.44
CA ASN A 276 -5.39 -9.28 20.26
C ASN A 276 -5.14 -8.43 19.00
N THR A 277 -4.13 -7.58 19.00
CA THR A 277 -3.77 -6.74 17.86
C THR A 277 -2.62 -7.36 17.08
N LEU A 278 -2.77 -7.49 15.76
CA LEU A 278 -1.70 -7.80 14.82
C LEU A 278 -1.38 -6.56 13.99
N GLY A 279 -0.17 -6.05 14.10
CA GLY A 279 0.38 -5.00 13.23
C GLY A 279 1.07 -5.61 12.02
N VAL A 280 0.72 -5.14 10.84
CA VAL A 280 1.36 -5.51 9.56
C VAL A 280 1.87 -4.25 8.90
N LEU A 281 3.16 -4.15 8.64
CA LEU A 281 3.76 -2.96 8.02
C LEU A 281 4.41 -3.33 6.70
N LEU A 282 3.87 -2.79 5.61
CA LEU A 282 4.28 -3.11 4.25
C LEU A 282 5.17 -2.00 3.66
N SER A 283 5.61 -2.22 2.42
CA SER A 283 6.38 -1.27 1.61
C SER A 283 5.85 0.14 1.73
N GLY A 284 6.76 1.10 1.90
CA GLY A 284 6.43 2.51 2.01
C GLY A 284 7.62 3.37 2.39
N MET A 285 7.56 4.63 1.99
CA MET A 285 8.56 5.64 2.30
C MET A 285 8.37 6.21 3.71
N GLY A 286 9.47 6.59 4.38
CA GLY A 286 9.45 7.23 5.68
C GLY A 286 9.39 6.25 6.83
N GLN A 287 8.74 6.64 7.93
CA GLN A 287 8.75 5.88 9.20
C GLN A 287 7.37 5.79 9.87
N ASP A 288 6.29 6.20 9.19
CA ASP A 288 4.94 6.07 9.75
C ASP A 288 4.59 4.59 9.94
N GLY A 289 3.96 4.26 11.04
CA GLY A 289 3.70 2.88 11.47
C GLY A 289 4.76 2.30 12.42
N ALA A 290 6.02 2.73 12.36
CA ALA A 290 7.09 2.16 13.21
C ALA A 290 6.81 2.34 14.71
N PHE A 291 6.35 3.52 15.13
CA PHE A 291 5.95 3.76 16.51
C PHE A 291 4.69 2.98 16.88
N GLY A 292 3.70 2.91 15.98
CA GLY A 292 2.49 2.12 16.16
C GLY A 292 2.79 0.64 16.39
N MET A 293 3.69 0.05 15.58
CA MET A 293 4.19 -1.32 15.76
C MET A 293 4.81 -1.53 17.15
N LYS A 294 5.65 -0.57 17.60
CA LYS A 294 6.23 -0.62 18.94
C LYS A 294 5.17 -0.61 20.03
N MET A 295 4.10 0.16 19.86
CA MET A 295 3.01 0.21 20.84
C MET A 295 2.18 -1.07 20.85
N ILE A 296 1.90 -1.67 19.69
CA ILE A 296 1.27 -3.00 19.60
C ILE A 296 2.09 -4.03 20.38
N LYS A 297 3.40 -4.12 20.11
CA LYS A 297 4.31 -5.06 20.78
C LYS A 297 4.36 -4.83 22.30
N ARG A 298 4.41 -3.58 22.75
CA ARG A 298 4.38 -3.22 24.17
C ARG A 298 3.10 -3.64 24.90
N ARG A 299 1.99 -3.73 24.18
CA ARG A 299 0.69 -4.17 24.71
C ARG A 299 0.44 -5.68 24.54
N GLY A 300 1.48 -6.43 24.19
CA GLY A 300 1.43 -7.88 24.03
C GLY A 300 0.85 -8.36 22.71
N GLY A 301 0.57 -7.46 21.75
CA GLY A 301 0.19 -7.82 20.39
C GLY A 301 1.38 -8.34 19.58
N ARG A 302 1.11 -8.79 18.35
CA ARG A 302 2.11 -9.35 17.42
C ARG A 302 2.37 -8.39 16.26
N THR A 303 3.56 -8.45 15.70
CA THR A 303 3.98 -7.51 14.67
C THR A 303 4.79 -8.19 13.57
N ILE A 304 4.39 -7.99 12.32
CA ILE A 304 5.16 -8.47 11.15
C ILE A 304 5.38 -7.32 10.17
N ALA A 305 6.49 -7.36 9.46
CA ALA A 305 6.79 -6.36 8.44
C ALA A 305 7.32 -7.03 7.17
N GLN A 306 7.07 -6.38 6.03
CA GLN A 306 7.57 -6.84 4.75
C GLN A 306 9.10 -6.74 4.71
N ASP A 307 9.76 -7.76 4.16
CA ASP A 307 11.21 -7.81 4.06
C ASP A 307 11.78 -6.84 3.01
N SER A 308 13.09 -6.68 3.00
CA SER A 308 13.78 -5.76 2.11
C SER A 308 13.79 -6.22 0.66
N THR A 309 13.79 -7.53 0.40
CA THR A 309 13.95 -8.08 -0.96
C THR A 309 12.68 -7.95 -1.79
N THR A 310 11.51 -7.97 -1.15
CA THR A 310 10.22 -7.84 -1.81
C THR A 310 9.58 -6.47 -1.66
N SER A 311 10.15 -5.57 -0.85
CA SER A 311 9.67 -4.19 -0.71
C SER A 311 10.15 -3.32 -1.86
N VAL A 312 9.23 -2.66 -2.57
CA VAL A 312 9.57 -1.62 -3.54
C VAL A 312 10.32 -0.48 -2.84
N VAL A 313 9.83 -0.08 -1.66
CA VAL A 313 10.47 0.90 -0.79
C VAL A 313 10.58 0.33 0.62
N PHE A 314 11.80 -0.01 1.04
CA PHE A 314 12.08 -0.54 2.38
C PHE A 314 12.32 0.58 3.39
N GLY A 315 11.36 1.53 3.51
CA GLY A 315 11.44 2.66 4.45
C GLY A 315 10.68 2.40 5.74
N MET A 316 9.35 2.33 5.66
CA MET A 316 8.47 2.06 6.81
C MET A 316 8.81 0.74 7.51
N PRO A 317 8.96 -0.41 6.81
CA PRO A 317 9.38 -1.66 7.43
C PRO A 317 10.75 -1.57 8.11
N LYS A 318 11.73 -0.93 7.46
CA LYS A 318 13.07 -0.72 8.01
C LYS A 318 13.01 0.08 9.31
N ALA A 319 12.29 1.18 9.32
CA ALA A 319 12.15 2.02 10.51
C ALA A 319 11.55 1.26 11.71
N ALA A 320 10.56 0.39 11.46
CA ALA A 320 9.99 -0.47 12.49
C ALA A 320 10.99 -1.53 12.97
N TYR A 321 11.74 -2.13 12.06
CA TYR A 321 12.79 -3.11 12.37
C TYR A 321 13.91 -2.47 13.21
N ASP A 322 14.45 -1.34 12.79
CA ASP A 322 15.50 -0.60 13.51
C ASP A 322 15.06 -0.18 14.92
N LEU A 323 13.75 0.06 15.11
CA LEU A 323 13.15 0.38 16.41
C LEU A 323 12.92 -0.85 17.32
N GLY A 324 13.24 -2.07 16.85
CA GLY A 324 12.98 -3.33 17.55
C GLY A 324 11.48 -3.64 17.69
N ALA A 325 10.66 -3.09 16.80
CA ALA A 325 9.20 -3.17 16.87
C ALA A 325 8.60 -4.30 16.02
N VAL A 326 9.42 -5.09 15.35
CA VAL A 326 9.00 -6.19 14.47
C VAL A 326 9.36 -7.54 15.10
N ASP A 327 8.41 -8.48 15.13
CA ASP A 327 8.65 -9.84 15.59
C ASP A 327 9.19 -10.71 14.45
N GLU A 328 8.68 -10.51 13.22
CA GLU A 328 9.07 -11.30 12.05
C GLU A 328 9.09 -10.45 10.78
N MET A 329 10.16 -10.58 9.98
CA MET A 329 10.24 -10.04 8.63
C MET A 329 9.75 -11.09 7.64
N VAL A 330 8.81 -10.73 6.76
CA VAL A 330 8.09 -11.67 5.90
C VAL A 330 8.12 -11.20 4.45
N PRO A 331 8.47 -12.07 3.48
CA PRO A 331 8.33 -11.75 2.06
C PRO A 331 6.88 -11.47 1.68
N ALA A 332 6.65 -10.54 0.75
CA ALA A 332 5.32 -10.12 0.31
C ALA A 332 4.40 -11.31 -0.05
N ASN A 333 4.91 -12.27 -0.82
CA ASN A 333 4.14 -13.44 -1.28
C ASN A 333 3.76 -14.42 -0.15
N ARG A 334 4.39 -14.35 1.02
CA ARG A 334 4.09 -15.17 2.20
C ARG A 334 3.33 -14.42 3.28
N MET A 335 3.02 -13.16 3.06
CA MET A 335 2.39 -12.31 4.08
C MET A 335 1.00 -12.83 4.50
N ALA A 336 0.17 -13.28 3.55
CA ALA A 336 -1.14 -13.85 3.85
C ALA A 336 -1.04 -15.11 4.73
N GLU A 337 -0.08 -16.00 4.44
CA GLU A 337 0.19 -17.20 5.25
C GLU A 337 0.62 -16.82 6.67
N ALA A 338 1.53 -15.85 6.80
CA ALA A 338 2.02 -15.39 8.09
C ALA A 338 0.88 -14.78 8.93
N ILE A 339 0.01 -13.97 8.32
CA ILE A 339 -1.18 -13.42 9.00
C ILE A 339 -2.04 -14.55 9.57
N VAL A 340 -2.41 -15.53 8.75
CA VAL A 340 -3.27 -16.64 9.16
C VAL A 340 -2.62 -17.49 10.26
N ARG A 341 -1.34 -17.80 10.13
CA ARG A 341 -0.56 -18.56 11.12
C ARG A 341 -0.53 -17.84 12.47
N ILE A 342 -0.20 -16.54 12.47
CA ILE A 342 -0.09 -15.77 13.71
C ILE A 342 -1.45 -15.64 14.40
N LEU A 343 -2.53 -15.44 13.68
CA LEU A 343 -3.87 -15.44 14.26
C LEU A 343 -4.21 -16.78 14.95
N GLY A 344 -3.76 -17.90 14.39
CA GLY A 344 -3.89 -19.23 14.98
C GLY A 344 -3.02 -19.41 16.24
N GLU A 345 -1.80 -18.88 16.26
CA GLU A 345 -0.90 -18.88 17.42
C GLU A 345 -1.50 -18.05 18.57
N MET A 346 -1.95 -16.82 18.31
CA MET A 346 -2.62 -15.94 19.28
C MET A 346 -3.83 -16.62 19.93
N GLU A 347 -4.58 -17.44 19.18
CA GLU A 347 -5.70 -18.22 19.70
C GLU A 347 -5.24 -19.34 20.64
N SER A 348 -4.16 -20.04 20.26
CA SER A 348 -3.64 -21.19 20.98
C SER A 348 -2.96 -20.81 22.30
N GLU A 349 -2.20 -19.73 22.31
CA GLU A 349 -1.54 -19.19 23.52
C GLU A 349 -2.57 -18.85 24.59
N ARG A 350 -3.66 -18.21 24.19
CA ARG A 350 -4.73 -17.82 25.10
C ARG A 350 -5.52 -18.99 25.68
N LYS A 351 -5.75 -20.05 24.90
CA LYS A 351 -6.37 -21.28 25.42
C LYS A 351 -5.54 -21.91 26.53
N ARG A 352 -4.20 -21.85 26.40
CA ARG A 352 -3.27 -22.34 27.43
C ARG A 352 -3.31 -21.51 28.70
N GLU A 353 -3.35 -20.17 28.57
CA GLU A 353 -3.46 -19.26 29.73
C GLU A 353 -4.80 -19.43 30.48
N GLY A 354 -5.91 -19.54 29.74
CA GLY A 354 -7.22 -19.79 30.32
C GLY A 354 -7.29 -21.14 31.09
N MET A 355 -6.68 -22.21 30.53
CA MET A 355 -6.61 -23.50 31.23
C MET A 355 -5.78 -23.44 32.51
N GLN A 356 -4.68 -22.67 32.54
CA GLN A 356 -3.84 -22.52 33.73
C GLN A 356 -4.52 -21.73 34.85
N GLN A 357 -5.45 -20.84 34.55
CA GLN A 357 -6.24 -20.11 35.56
C GLN A 357 -7.32 -21.00 36.24
N TYR A 358 -7.79 -22.04 35.55
CA TYR A 358 -8.79 -22.99 36.12
C TYR A 358 -8.14 -24.12 36.96
N VAL A 359 -6.81 -24.25 36.91
CA VAL A 359 -6.07 -25.31 37.68
C VAL A 359 -5.44 -24.75 38.97
N ARG A 360 -5.55 -23.45 39.22
CA ARG A 360 -5.20 -22.79 40.48
C ARG A 360 -6.46 -22.44 41.28
#